data_777bcb27be9bf157da5394aab8b2dcbd
#
_entry.id   777bcb27be9bf157da5394aab8b2dcbd
#
_cell.length_a   1.000
_cell.length_b   1.000
_cell.length_c   1.000
_cell.angle_alpha   90.00
_cell.angle_beta   90.00
_cell.angle_gamma   90.00
#
_symmetry.space_group_name_H-M   'P 1'
#
loop_
_entity.id
_entity.type
_entity.pdbx_description
1 polymer ?
#
loop_
_entity_poly.entity_id
_entity_poly.type
_entity_poly.pdbx_seq_one_letter_code
_entity_poly.pdbx_strand_id
1 'polypeptide(L)'
;MVSQVKSFQVKAGGLTEIEMIVPDAKEELAVLGTIRMPLEYMPETGKPYRFELPETGYTALVFIAANQEPTNHLVRDMSALKTEFEEKGVEMAFLFTDRDQLGRFSRHDFRPLPVVMKLGYDRDGKIRNMLAESLKLKNIDNLPLIVMVNRKGEVIFISQGYRIGLGTQILKMMNY
;
A
#
# COMPACT_ATOMS: atom_id res chain seq x y z
N MET A 1 9.28 -20.09 -6.81
CA MET A 1 9.95 -20.22 -5.49
C MET A 1 10.73 -21.51 -5.52
N VAL A 2 12.06 -21.46 -5.65
CA VAL A 2 12.92 -22.66 -5.66
C VAL A 2 13.54 -22.75 -4.27
N SER A 3 12.98 -23.62 -3.43
CA SER A 3 13.57 -23.94 -2.14
C SER A 3 14.80 -24.84 -2.37
N GLN A 4 15.99 -24.31 -2.15
CA GLN A 4 17.16 -25.15 -2.04
C GLN A 4 17.24 -25.74 -0.63
N VAL A 5 16.94 -27.00 -0.48
CA VAL A 5 17.19 -27.75 0.76
C VAL A 5 18.61 -28.30 0.68
N LYS A 6 19.51 -27.79 1.53
CA LYS A 6 20.84 -28.40 1.72
C LYS A 6 20.77 -29.31 2.95
N SER A 7 20.98 -30.60 2.75
CA SER A 7 21.13 -31.55 3.86
C SER A 7 22.59 -31.59 4.32
N PHE A 8 22.81 -31.62 5.64
CA PHE A 8 24.14 -31.75 6.23
C PHE A 8 24.13 -32.88 7.26
N GLN A 9 25.28 -33.55 7.40
CA GLN A 9 25.45 -34.55 8.43
C GLN A 9 26.21 -33.99 9.61
N VAL A 10 25.65 -34.08 10.81
CA VAL A 10 26.31 -33.70 12.06
C VAL A 10 27.06 -34.90 12.59
N LYS A 11 28.39 -34.80 12.75
CA LYS A 11 29.18 -35.82 13.46
C LYS A 11 29.17 -35.52 14.95
N ALA A 12 28.88 -36.50 15.77
CA ALA A 12 28.89 -36.35 17.21
C ALA A 12 30.30 -35.98 17.71
N GLY A 13 30.40 -34.88 18.49
CA GLY A 13 31.62 -34.42 19.15
C GLY A 13 32.41 -33.30 18.47
N GLY A 14 31.89 -32.68 17.38
CA GLY A 14 32.53 -31.54 16.72
C GLY A 14 31.65 -30.31 16.66
N LEU A 15 32.26 -29.12 16.78
CA LEU A 15 31.63 -27.86 16.43
C LEU A 15 31.61 -27.79 14.89
N THR A 16 30.41 -27.72 14.30
CA THR A 16 30.23 -27.50 12.87
C THR A 16 29.78 -26.05 12.69
N GLU A 17 30.66 -25.17 12.25
CA GLU A 17 30.27 -23.86 11.77
C GLU A 17 29.58 -24.00 10.41
N ILE A 18 28.33 -23.57 10.34
CA ILE A 18 27.58 -23.52 9.07
C ILE A 18 27.54 -22.07 8.62
N GLU A 19 28.39 -21.73 7.68
CA GLU A 19 28.28 -20.46 6.97
C GLU A 19 27.13 -20.56 5.98
N MET A 20 25.99 -19.96 6.32
CA MET A 20 24.91 -19.79 5.36
C MET A 20 25.25 -18.58 4.50
N ILE A 21 25.80 -18.81 3.34
CA ILE A 21 25.83 -17.78 2.30
C ILE A 21 24.39 -17.66 1.79
N VAL A 22 23.64 -16.72 2.35
CA VAL A 22 22.40 -16.27 1.75
C VAL A 22 22.81 -15.49 0.50
N PRO A 23 22.47 -15.96 -0.72
CA PRO A 23 22.72 -15.13 -1.88
C PRO A 23 21.96 -13.81 -1.66
N ASP A 24 22.62 -12.68 -1.88
CA ASP A 24 21.99 -11.37 -2.08
C ASP A 24 21.15 -11.41 -3.37
N ALA A 25 20.12 -12.21 -3.36
CA ALA A 25 19.06 -12.08 -4.31
C ALA A 25 18.30 -10.83 -3.89
N LYS A 26 18.53 -9.71 -4.57
CA LYS A 26 17.52 -8.67 -4.69
C LYS A 26 16.32 -9.40 -5.26
N GLU A 27 15.39 -9.84 -4.39
CA GLU A 27 14.10 -10.33 -4.85
C GLU A 27 13.45 -9.16 -5.56
N GLU A 28 13.43 -9.18 -6.89
CA GLU A 28 12.64 -8.23 -7.64
C GLU A 28 11.20 -8.37 -7.14
N LEU A 29 10.62 -7.26 -6.69
CA LEU A 29 9.22 -7.23 -6.25
C LEU A 29 8.35 -7.80 -7.36
N ALA A 30 7.56 -8.82 -7.04
CA ALA A 30 6.67 -9.44 -8.01
C ALA A 30 5.65 -8.41 -8.51
N VAL A 31 5.60 -8.20 -9.82
CA VAL A 31 4.61 -7.33 -10.45
C VAL A 31 3.27 -8.08 -10.49
N LEU A 32 2.28 -7.55 -9.76
CA LEU A 32 0.94 -8.12 -9.65
C LEU A 32 0.03 -7.71 -10.82
N GLY A 33 0.40 -6.68 -11.55
CA GLY A 33 -0.32 -6.11 -12.68
C GLY A 33 0.17 -4.71 -13.01
N THR A 34 -0.51 -4.05 -13.93
CA THR A 34 -0.23 -2.66 -14.29
C THR A 34 -1.50 -1.85 -14.30
N ILE A 35 -1.41 -0.58 -13.92
CA ILE A 35 -2.53 0.36 -14.02
C ILE A 35 -2.18 1.52 -14.93
N ARG A 36 -3.21 2.02 -15.61
CA ARG A 36 -3.06 3.19 -16.48
C ARG A 36 -3.18 4.47 -15.66
N MET A 37 -2.27 5.39 -15.88
CA MET A 37 -2.27 6.73 -15.29
C MET A 37 -2.48 7.79 -16.38
N PRO A 38 -2.91 9.01 -16.05
CA PRO A 38 -3.28 9.48 -14.71
C PRO A 38 -4.64 8.97 -14.24
N LEU A 39 -4.83 8.87 -12.93
CA LEU A 39 -6.12 8.65 -12.30
C LEU A 39 -6.71 9.99 -11.86
N GLU A 40 -8.02 10.13 -11.96
CA GLU A 40 -8.71 11.34 -11.50
C GLU A 40 -9.61 11.02 -10.31
N TYR A 41 -9.39 11.71 -9.20
CA TYR A 41 -10.27 11.66 -8.05
C TYR A 41 -10.78 13.05 -7.67
N MET A 42 -11.85 13.09 -6.90
CA MET A 42 -12.45 14.33 -6.47
C MET A 42 -11.95 14.73 -5.08
N PRO A 43 -11.38 15.94 -4.89
CA PRO A 43 -11.15 16.48 -3.57
C PRO A 43 -12.47 16.88 -2.91
N GLU A 44 -12.45 17.24 -1.62
CA GLU A 44 -13.64 17.72 -0.93
C GLU A 44 -14.28 18.93 -1.63
N THR A 45 -13.45 19.83 -2.12
CA THR A 45 -13.87 21.04 -2.85
C THR A 45 -12.98 21.24 -4.07
N GLY A 46 -13.57 21.80 -5.14
CA GLY A 46 -12.82 22.19 -6.32
C GLY A 46 -12.95 21.25 -7.50
N LYS A 47 -11.93 21.29 -8.37
CA LYS A 47 -11.87 20.51 -9.61
C LYS A 47 -11.27 19.13 -9.35
N PRO A 48 -11.52 18.15 -10.23
CA PRO A 48 -10.85 16.85 -10.16
C PRO A 48 -9.33 17.01 -10.06
N TYR A 49 -8.73 16.24 -9.20
CA TYR A 49 -7.28 16.19 -9.06
C TYR A 49 -6.75 15.02 -9.88
N ARG A 50 -5.74 15.30 -10.69
CA ARG A 50 -5.00 14.27 -11.43
C ARG A 50 -3.92 13.71 -10.53
N PHE A 51 -3.97 12.40 -10.38
CA PHE A 51 -2.97 11.65 -9.71
C PHE A 51 -2.05 11.02 -10.74
N GLU A 52 -0.79 11.42 -10.73
CA GLU A 52 0.23 10.97 -11.67
C GLU A 52 1.20 10.03 -10.97
N LEU A 53 1.94 9.26 -11.76
CA LEU A 53 3.00 8.43 -11.20
C LEU A 53 4.11 9.32 -10.61
N PRO A 54 4.68 8.94 -9.48
CA PRO A 54 5.77 9.68 -8.89
C PRO A 54 7.01 9.57 -9.77
N GLU A 55 7.83 10.62 -9.81
CA GLU A 55 9.12 10.58 -10.49
C GLU A 55 10.08 9.57 -9.83
N THR A 56 9.98 9.47 -8.51
CA THR A 56 10.74 8.54 -7.67
C THR A 56 9.82 7.92 -6.62
N GLY A 57 10.20 6.75 -6.11
CA GLY A 57 9.47 6.08 -5.04
C GLY A 57 8.21 5.36 -5.50
N TYR A 58 7.18 5.42 -4.68
CA TYR A 58 5.96 4.65 -4.80
C TYR A 58 4.73 5.51 -4.54
N THR A 59 3.61 5.06 -5.04
CA THR A 59 2.30 5.63 -4.78
C THR A 59 1.40 4.59 -4.15
N ALA A 60 0.77 4.93 -3.03
CA ALA A 60 -0.25 4.12 -2.39
C ALA A 60 -1.65 4.74 -2.62
N LEU A 61 -2.51 4.03 -3.33
CA LEU A 61 -3.94 4.32 -3.41
C LEU A 61 -4.62 3.58 -2.26
N VAL A 62 -5.22 4.30 -1.34
CA VAL A 62 -5.81 3.77 -0.11
C VAL A 62 -7.30 4.08 -0.09
N PHE A 63 -8.13 3.11 -0.43
CA PHE A 63 -9.60 3.26 -0.37
C PHE A 63 -10.09 2.91 1.03
N ILE A 64 -10.86 3.81 1.61
CA ILE A 64 -11.32 3.72 2.99
C ILE A 64 -12.79 4.16 3.12
N ALA A 65 -13.41 3.78 4.23
CA ALA A 65 -14.71 4.29 4.66
C ALA A 65 -14.56 5.03 5.99
N ALA A 66 -15.24 6.17 6.11
CA ALA A 66 -15.24 6.95 7.35
C ALA A 66 -15.87 6.20 8.52
N ASN A 67 -15.41 6.47 9.72
CA ASN A 67 -15.98 5.96 10.98
C ASN A 67 -16.03 4.43 11.10
N GLN A 68 -15.18 3.73 10.35
CA GLN A 68 -15.00 2.30 10.50
C GLN A 68 -13.72 2.01 11.30
N GLU A 69 -13.80 1.04 12.21
CA GLU A 69 -12.67 0.62 13.03
C GLU A 69 -11.43 0.23 12.20
N PRO A 70 -11.55 -0.54 11.09
CA PRO A 70 -10.41 -0.86 10.24
C PRO A 70 -9.72 0.37 9.63
N THR A 71 -10.49 1.40 9.25
CA THR A 71 -9.95 2.67 8.75
C THR A 71 -9.17 3.41 9.84
N ASN A 72 -9.73 3.46 11.05
CA ASN A 72 -9.11 4.13 12.18
C ASN A 72 -7.77 3.49 12.56
N HIS A 73 -7.71 2.18 12.57
CA HIS A 73 -6.49 1.43 12.82
C HIS A 73 -5.45 1.65 11.71
N LEU A 74 -5.86 1.60 10.46
CA LEU A 74 -4.97 1.85 9.33
C LEU A 74 -4.36 3.25 9.40
N VAL A 75 -5.19 4.28 9.63
CA VAL A 75 -4.70 5.67 9.70
C VAL A 75 -3.70 5.86 10.83
N ARG A 76 -3.94 5.25 12.01
CA ARG A 76 -2.99 5.26 13.12
C ARG A 76 -1.67 4.57 12.77
N ASP A 77 -1.76 3.40 12.14
CA ASP A 77 -0.60 2.59 11.73
C ASP A 77 0.28 3.38 10.73
N MET A 78 -0.35 3.98 9.72
CA MET A 78 0.34 4.81 8.72
C MET A 78 0.92 6.09 9.32
N SER A 79 0.19 6.73 10.24
CA SER A 79 0.65 7.94 10.92
C SER A 79 1.86 7.69 11.81
N ALA A 80 1.89 6.54 12.49
CA ALA A 80 3.02 6.14 13.34
C ALA A 80 4.31 5.90 12.52
N LEU A 81 4.19 5.55 11.26
CA LEU A 81 5.30 5.24 10.34
C LEU A 81 5.52 6.33 9.29
N LYS A 82 5.03 7.53 9.57
CA LYS A 82 5.08 8.67 8.65
C LYS A 82 6.48 8.95 8.11
N THR A 83 7.45 9.07 9.02
CA THR A 83 8.84 9.42 8.68
C THR A 83 9.44 8.38 7.75
N GLU A 84 9.23 7.10 8.04
CA GLU A 84 9.72 5.99 7.24
C GLU A 84 9.10 5.98 5.83
N PHE A 85 7.82 6.31 5.71
CA PHE A 85 7.17 6.44 4.41
C PHE A 85 7.70 7.63 3.61
N GLU A 86 7.96 8.76 4.28
CA GLU A 86 8.55 9.94 3.65
C GLU A 86 9.97 9.66 3.14
N GLU A 87 10.81 9.03 3.95
CA GLU A 87 12.17 8.62 3.56
C GLU A 87 12.19 7.67 2.36
N LYS A 88 11.17 6.82 2.22
CA LYS A 88 11.00 5.92 1.08
C LYS A 88 10.36 6.58 -0.15
N GLY A 89 10.00 7.84 -0.06
CA GLY A 89 9.34 8.57 -1.14
C GLY A 89 7.97 8.01 -1.50
N VAL A 90 7.18 7.62 -0.48
CA VAL A 90 5.82 7.11 -0.69
C VAL A 90 4.82 8.26 -0.66
N GLU A 91 4.14 8.49 -1.77
CA GLU A 91 2.96 9.33 -1.81
C GLU A 91 1.71 8.48 -1.51
N MET A 92 0.82 9.00 -0.66
CA MET A 92 -0.44 8.32 -0.32
C MET A 92 -1.64 9.13 -0.75
N ALA A 93 -2.59 8.51 -1.45
CA ALA A 93 -3.89 9.07 -1.73
C ALA A 93 -4.96 8.26 -0.98
N PHE A 94 -5.58 8.89 0.01
CA PHE A 94 -6.71 8.32 0.74
C PHE A 94 -8.01 8.70 0.03
N LEU A 95 -8.69 7.70 -0.49
CA LEU A 95 -9.86 7.84 -1.32
C LEU A 95 -11.07 7.24 -0.62
N PHE A 96 -12.04 8.09 -0.33
CA PHE A 96 -13.32 7.66 0.22
C PHE A 96 -14.25 7.16 -0.90
N THR A 97 -15.28 6.42 -0.53
CA THR A 97 -16.26 5.89 -1.47
C THR A 97 -17.11 6.98 -2.12
N ASP A 98 -17.32 8.06 -1.37
CA ASP A 98 -18.13 9.20 -1.80
C ASP A 98 -17.77 10.48 -1.02
N ARG A 99 -18.38 11.59 -1.42
CA ARG A 99 -18.17 12.91 -0.82
C ARG A 99 -18.61 12.99 0.65
N ASP A 100 -19.70 12.33 0.98
CA ASP A 100 -20.24 12.37 2.34
C ASP A 100 -19.34 11.65 3.32
N GLN A 101 -18.74 10.55 2.90
CA GLN A 101 -17.71 9.83 3.66
C GLN A 101 -16.47 10.70 3.90
N LEU A 102 -15.98 11.38 2.87
CA LEU A 102 -14.87 12.31 2.99
C LEU A 102 -15.19 13.44 3.98
N GLY A 103 -16.38 14.06 3.85
CA GLY A 103 -16.80 15.15 4.75
C GLY A 103 -16.95 14.71 6.21
N ARG A 104 -17.38 13.47 6.46
CA ARG A 104 -17.43 12.91 7.82
C ARG A 104 -16.04 12.70 8.40
N PHE A 105 -15.10 12.24 7.60
CA PHE A 105 -13.73 12.02 8.03
C PHE A 105 -13.03 13.34 8.39
N SER A 106 -13.17 14.37 7.56
CA SER A 106 -12.57 15.69 7.80
C SER A 106 -13.08 16.38 9.08
N ARG A 107 -14.26 16.00 9.56
CA ARG A 107 -14.88 16.56 10.78
C ARG A 107 -14.46 15.86 12.07
N HIS A 108 -13.90 14.66 11.98
CA HIS A 108 -13.36 13.97 13.14
C HIS A 108 -11.89 14.34 13.35
N ASP A 109 -11.52 14.62 14.61
CA ASP A 109 -10.15 15.00 15.03
C ASP A 109 -9.09 13.90 14.80
N PHE A 110 -9.07 13.33 13.61
CA PHE A 110 -7.97 12.46 13.18
C PHE A 110 -6.76 13.31 12.84
N ARG A 111 -6.00 13.70 13.84
CA ARG A 111 -4.70 14.36 13.71
C ARG A 111 -3.62 13.55 14.43
N PRO A 112 -2.47 13.37 13.81
CA PRO A 112 -1.93 13.91 12.58
C PRO A 112 -1.83 12.86 11.48
N LEU A 113 -2.43 13.14 10.34
CA LEU A 113 -2.23 12.35 9.13
C LEU A 113 -0.80 12.57 8.60
N PRO A 114 -0.19 11.60 7.89
CA PRO A 114 1.11 11.77 7.25
C PRO A 114 1.14 13.00 6.35
N VAL A 115 2.26 13.73 6.30
CA VAL A 115 2.38 15.02 5.61
C VAL A 115 2.15 14.92 4.09
N VAL A 116 2.45 13.79 3.49
CA VAL A 116 2.31 13.57 2.03
C VAL A 116 1.00 12.87 1.70
N MET A 117 -0.06 13.21 2.41
CA MET A 117 -1.35 12.58 2.20
C MET A 117 -2.29 13.47 1.40
N LYS A 118 -2.75 12.94 0.27
CA LYS A 118 -3.82 13.54 -0.52
C LYS A 118 -5.15 12.91 -0.09
N LEU A 119 -6.16 13.74 0.13
CA LEU A 119 -7.51 13.31 0.50
C LEU A 119 -8.48 13.57 -0.63
N GLY A 120 -9.35 12.62 -0.89
CA GLY A 120 -10.38 12.76 -1.88
C GLY A 120 -11.39 11.62 -1.85
N TYR A 121 -12.24 11.56 -2.86
CA TYR A 121 -13.18 10.46 -3.02
C TYR A 121 -13.19 9.94 -4.47
N ASP A 122 -13.47 8.66 -4.57
CA ASP A 122 -13.60 7.95 -5.83
C ASP A 122 -15.04 8.10 -6.35
N ARG A 123 -15.23 9.09 -7.20
CA ARG A 123 -16.54 9.40 -7.74
C ARG A 123 -17.10 8.22 -8.53
N ASP A 124 -18.28 7.78 -8.14
CA ASP A 124 -19.00 6.66 -8.77
C ASP A 124 -18.22 5.32 -8.75
N GLY A 125 -17.23 5.17 -7.89
CA GLY A 125 -16.38 3.98 -7.81
C GLY A 125 -15.49 3.76 -9.03
N LYS A 126 -15.27 4.79 -9.84
CA LYS A 126 -14.61 4.70 -11.14
C LYS A 126 -13.19 4.12 -11.04
N ILE A 127 -12.42 4.58 -10.05
CA ILE A 127 -11.03 4.11 -9.88
C ILE A 127 -11.05 2.67 -9.37
N ARG A 128 -11.87 2.36 -8.35
CA ARG A 128 -11.96 1.00 -7.79
C ARG A 128 -12.40 -0.02 -8.83
N ASN A 129 -13.41 0.31 -9.65
CA ASN A 129 -13.89 -0.57 -10.70
C ASN A 129 -12.81 -0.82 -11.76
N MET A 130 -12.08 0.22 -12.18
CA MET A 130 -10.96 0.08 -13.11
C MET A 130 -9.86 -0.81 -12.53
N LEU A 131 -9.52 -0.64 -11.22
CA LEU A 131 -8.54 -1.50 -10.54
C LEU A 131 -9.04 -2.94 -10.44
N ALA A 132 -10.32 -3.14 -10.13
CA ALA A 132 -10.92 -4.47 -10.06
C ALA A 132 -10.80 -5.23 -11.38
N GLU A 133 -11.11 -4.57 -12.49
CA GLU A 133 -10.98 -5.15 -13.83
C GLU A 133 -9.53 -5.43 -14.19
N SER A 134 -8.64 -4.43 -14.03
CA SER A 134 -7.23 -4.54 -14.43
C SER A 134 -6.46 -5.58 -13.62
N LEU A 135 -6.76 -5.71 -12.34
CA LEU A 135 -6.05 -6.57 -11.40
C LEU A 135 -6.83 -7.83 -11.03
N LYS A 136 -8.02 -8.03 -11.63
CA LYS A 136 -8.93 -9.16 -11.35
C LYS A 136 -9.25 -9.30 -9.86
N LEU A 137 -9.44 -8.16 -9.18
CA LEU A 137 -9.75 -8.13 -7.75
C LEU A 137 -11.17 -8.61 -7.49
N LYS A 138 -11.32 -9.43 -6.47
CA LYS A 138 -12.60 -9.82 -5.90
C LYS A 138 -12.86 -8.99 -4.64
N ASN A 139 -14.14 -8.72 -4.34
CA ASN A 139 -14.54 -8.06 -3.10
C ASN A 139 -13.89 -6.67 -2.88
N ILE A 140 -13.94 -5.81 -3.89
CA ILE A 140 -13.37 -4.44 -3.83
C ILE A 140 -13.99 -3.55 -2.73
N ASP A 141 -15.11 -3.97 -2.16
CA ASP A 141 -15.78 -3.30 -1.04
C ASP A 141 -15.24 -3.73 0.33
N ASN A 142 -14.32 -4.70 0.38
CA ASN A 142 -13.63 -5.06 1.62
C ASN A 142 -12.54 -4.01 1.92
N LEU A 143 -12.95 -2.94 2.57
CA LEU A 143 -12.10 -1.80 2.92
C LEU A 143 -11.38 -2.02 4.28
N PRO A 144 -10.20 -1.42 4.45
CA PRO A 144 -9.43 -0.65 3.49
C PRO A 144 -8.87 -1.49 2.34
N LEU A 145 -8.92 -0.97 1.11
CA LEU A 145 -8.22 -1.55 -0.03
C LEU A 145 -6.98 -0.69 -0.31
N ILE A 146 -5.81 -1.30 -0.33
CA ILE A 146 -4.54 -0.64 -0.62
C ILE A 146 -3.96 -1.22 -1.91
N VAL A 147 -3.61 -0.35 -2.84
CA VAL A 147 -2.90 -0.70 -4.07
C VAL A 147 -1.67 0.18 -4.17
N MET A 148 -0.48 -0.42 -4.20
CA MET A 148 0.76 0.32 -4.37
C MET A 148 1.32 0.13 -5.77
N VAL A 149 1.77 1.23 -6.35
CA VAL A 149 2.38 1.27 -7.68
C VAL A 149 3.74 1.93 -7.62
N ASN A 150 4.63 1.46 -8.47
CA ASN A 150 5.91 2.10 -8.72
C ASN A 150 5.79 3.16 -9.84
N ARG A 151 6.91 3.83 -10.13
CA ARG A 151 7.01 4.86 -11.18
C ARG A 151 6.66 4.39 -12.60
N LYS A 152 6.58 3.08 -12.85
CA LYS A 152 6.19 2.51 -14.14
C LYS A 152 4.70 2.19 -14.22
N GLY A 153 3.93 2.41 -13.13
CA GLY A 153 2.54 1.97 -13.05
C GLY A 153 2.38 0.47 -12.76
N GLU A 154 3.46 -0.21 -12.42
CA GLU A 154 3.42 -1.61 -12.02
C GLU A 154 2.93 -1.72 -10.58
N VAL A 155 1.93 -2.57 -10.37
CA VAL A 155 1.36 -2.85 -9.05
C VAL A 155 2.27 -3.84 -8.33
N ILE A 156 2.79 -3.41 -7.20
CA ILE A 156 3.74 -4.19 -6.39
C ILE A 156 3.13 -4.73 -5.10
N PHE A 157 1.99 -4.17 -4.67
CA PHE A 157 1.31 -4.62 -3.47
C PHE A 157 -0.20 -4.39 -3.55
N ILE A 158 -0.96 -5.33 -3.03
CA ILE A 158 -2.42 -5.23 -2.86
C ILE A 158 -2.76 -5.81 -1.49
N SER A 159 -3.58 -5.07 -0.73
CA SER A 159 -4.18 -5.56 0.50
C SER A 159 -5.66 -5.21 0.56
N GLN A 160 -6.49 -6.17 0.95
CA GLN A 160 -7.92 -5.99 1.17
C GLN A 160 -8.24 -6.29 2.63
N GLY A 161 -8.93 -5.36 3.27
CA GLY A 161 -9.16 -5.39 4.72
C GLY A 161 -7.91 -4.98 5.51
N TYR A 162 -8.15 -4.56 6.76
CA TYR A 162 -7.07 -4.20 7.68
C TYR A 162 -6.46 -5.45 8.34
N ARG A 163 -5.13 -5.42 8.49
CA ARG A 163 -4.35 -6.37 9.30
C ARG A 163 -3.41 -5.59 10.20
N ILE A 164 -3.24 -6.07 11.42
CA ILE A 164 -2.30 -5.47 12.38
C ILE A 164 -0.89 -5.46 11.78
N GLY A 165 -0.22 -4.30 11.83
CA GLY A 165 1.13 -4.11 11.30
C GLY A 165 1.20 -3.99 9.78
N LEU A 166 0.09 -3.63 9.13
CA LEU A 166 0.02 -3.45 7.68
C LEU A 166 0.99 -2.40 7.16
N GLY A 167 1.16 -1.27 7.87
CA GLY A 167 2.14 -0.25 7.55
C GLY A 167 3.58 -0.78 7.56
N THR A 168 3.93 -1.55 8.58
CA THR A 168 5.25 -2.21 8.67
C THR A 168 5.46 -3.23 7.55
N GLN A 169 4.42 -3.95 7.15
CA GLN A 169 4.48 -4.91 6.04
C GLN A 169 4.78 -4.20 4.72
N ILE A 170 4.12 -3.07 4.47
CA ILE A 170 4.37 -2.23 3.30
C ILE A 170 5.82 -1.74 3.27
N LEU A 171 6.33 -1.20 4.39
CA LEU A 171 7.71 -0.71 4.48
C LEU A 171 8.73 -1.82 4.25
N LYS A 172 8.49 -3.02 4.78
CA LYS A 172 9.38 -4.17 4.56
C LYS A 172 9.50 -4.53 3.09
N MET A 173 8.40 -4.50 2.34
CA MET A 173 8.42 -4.79 0.91
C MET A 173 9.28 -3.81 0.11
N MET A 174 9.33 -2.54 0.50
CA MET A 174 10.11 -1.51 -0.19
C MET A 174 11.62 -1.56 0.12
N ASN A 175 12.05 -2.44 1.00
CA ASN A 175 13.47 -2.63 1.34
C ASN A 175 14.16 -3.71 0.49
N TYR A 176 13.43 -4.30 -0.47
CA TYR A 176 13.95 -5.29 -1.41
C TYR A 176 14.36 -4.71 -2.77
#